data_9bdb877b70dfd2d63757200282dd3dcd
#
_entry.id   9bdb877b70dfd2d63757200282dd3dcd
#
_cell.length_a   1.000
_cell.length_b   1.000
_cell.length_c   1.000
_cell.angle_alpha   90.00
_cell.angle_beta   90.00
_cell.angle_gamma   90.00
#
_symmetry.space_group_name_H-M   'P 1'
#
loop_
_entity.id
_entity.type
_entity.pdbx_description
1 polymer ?
#
loop_
_entity_poly.entity_id
_entity_poly.type
_entity_poly.pdbx_seq_one_letter_code
_entity_poly.pdbx_strand_id
1 'polypeptide(L)'
;MLASYELFGFMSPELALRIIEDTAGDNKEVYQATLNAVAQVQRVRPVFLKKQPKSMRHKMILKSLTRPGFNEAASGLIRGWLLKNQVEMVKTFLDKLGIQHEDGVVEDLPPSMEDDKLNTAIDTLLASHDKESVILYLHAFHTMNEASWGNLEELLAADERLQF
;
A
#
# COMPACT_ATOMS: atom_id res chain seq x y z
N MET A 1 5.60 -3.70 -13.25
CA MET A 1 5.13 -3.92 -11.86
C MET A 1 5.95 -3.06 -10.91
N LEU A 2 5.30 -2.25 -10.08
CA LEU A 2 5.99 -1.36 -9.14
C LEU A 2 6.25 -2.08 -7.81
N ALA A 3 7.48 -2.03 -7.33
CA ALA A 3 7.82 -2.49 -5.99
C ALA A 3 7.30 -1.51 -4.93
N SER A 4 7.14 -1.96 -3.69
CA SER A 4 6.56 -1.12 -2.62
C SER A 4 7.36 0.14 -2.34
N TYR A 5 8.68 0.09 -2.40
CA TYR A 5 9.51 1.29 -2.24
C TYR A 5 9.32 2.28 -3.41
N GLU A 6 9.05 1.80 -4.63
CA GLU A 6 8.74 2.64 -5.78
C GLU A 6 7.39 3.33 -5.61
N LEU A 7 6.39 2.61 -5.06
CA LEU A 7 5.08 3.19 -4.76
C LEU A 7 5.21 4.38 -3.81
N PHE A 8 6.07 4.31 -2.79
CA PHE A 8 6.36 5.47 -1.92
C PHE A 8 7.05 6.62 -2.65
N GLY A 9 7.78 6.33 -3.71
CA GLY A 9 8.39 7.34 -4.56
C GLY A 9 7.42 8.04 -5.50
N PHE A 10 6.38 7.33 -5.95
CA PHE A 10 5.39 7.85 -6.93
C PHE A 10 4.16 8.49 -6.28
N MET A 11 3.72 8.01 -5.10
CA MET A 11 2.58 8.62 -4.43
C MET A 11 2.88 10.05 -3.95
N SER A 12 1.85 10.85 -3.75
CA SER A 12 2.01 12.20 -3.19
C SER A 12 2.64 12.15 -1.78
N PRO A 13 3.41 13.19 -1.40
CA PRO A 13 3.89 13.30 -0.02
C PRO A 13 2.77 13.28 1.01
N GLU A 14 1.61 13.83 0.69
CA GLU A 14 0.41 13.86 1.52
C GLU A 14 -0.10 12.45 1.83
N LEU A 15 -0.22 11.60 0.82
CA LEU A 15 -0.62 10.20 1.01
C LEU A 15 0.44 9.43 1.79
N ALA A 16 1.70 9.57 1.42
CA ALA A 16 2.81 8.88 2.09
C ALA A 16 2.88 9.22 3.58
N LEU A 17 2.77 10.49 3.94
CA LEU A 17 2.74 10.94 5.34
C LEU A 17 1.49 10.47 6.06
N ARG A 18 0.33 10.47 5.41
CA ARG A 18 -0.91 9.93 5.98
C ARG A 18 -0.77 8.45 6.34
N ILE A 19 -0.19 7.64 5.47
CA ILE A 19 0.08 6.23 5.75
C ILE A 19 0.96 6.07 7.00
N ILE A 20 2.03 6.84 7.11
CA ILE A 20 2.92 6.82 8.26
C ILE A 20 2.20 7.26 9.55
N GLU A 21 1.44 8.34 9.49
CA GLU A 21 0.70 8.88 10.63
C GLU A 21 -0.40 7.94 11.13
N ASP A 22 -1.22 7.43 10.22
CA ASP A 22 -2.27 6.46 10.54
C ASP A 22 -1.66 5.20 11.17
N THR A 23 -0.56 4.70 10.62
CA THR A 23 0.15 3.55 11.16
C THR A 23 0.70 3.82 12.56
N ALA A 24 1.25 4.99 12.80
CA ALA A 24 1.74 5.40 14.12
C ALA A 24 0.62 5.42 15.18
N GLY A 25 -0.61 5.81 14.78
CA GLY A 25 -1.77 5.86 15.67
C GLY A 25 -2.48 4.51 15.85
N ASP A 26 -2.65 3.77 14.76
CA ASP A 26 -3.58 2.64 14.70
C ASP A 26 -2.90 1.27 14.61
N ASN A 27 -1.62 1.21 14.27
CA ASN A 27 -0.87 -0.04 14.11
C ASN A 27 0.56 0.10 14.65
N LYS A 28 0.67 0.10 15.97
CA LYS A 28 1.93 0.35 16.68
C LYS A 28 3.01 -0.70 16.37
N GLU A 29 2.62 -1.93 16.12
CA GLU A 29 3.55 -3.01 15.80
C GLU A 29 4.25 -2.76 14.47
N VAL A 30 3.50 -2.46 13.42
CA VAL A 30 4.04 -2.14 12.09
C VAL A 30 4.86 -0.85 12.13
N TYR A 31 4.39 0.15 12.85
CA TYR A 31 5.14 1.40 13.02
C TYR A 31 6.48 1.18 13.73
N GLN A 32 6.50 0.38 14.81
CA GLN A 32 7.74 0.05 15.52
C GLN A 32 8.71 -0.74 14.63
N ALA A 33 8.21 -1.70 13.84
CA ALA A 33 9.03 -2.44 12.88
C ALA A 33 9.67 -1.50 11.83
N THR A 34 8.92 -0.52 11.36
CA THR A 34 9.43 0.51 10.42
C THR A 34 10.51 1.36 11.06
N LEU A 35 10.30 1.83 12.30
CA LEU A 35 11.33 2.58 13.05
C LEU A 35 12.60 1.77 13.25
N ASN A 36 12.46 0.49 13.58
CA ASN A 36 13.60 -0.41 13.77
C ASN A 36 14.39 -0.58 12.47
N ALA A 37 13.72 -0.74 11.33
CA ALA A 37 14.36 -0.86 10.01
C ALA A 37 15.14 0.41 9.66
N VAL A 38 14.55 1.59 9.86
CA VAL A 38 15.21 2.88 9.60
C VAL A 38 16.41 3.08 10.52
N ALA A 39 16.24 2.79 11.82
CA ALA A 39 17.33 2.90 12.80
C ALA A 39 18.51 1.99 12.49
N GLN A 40 18.25 0.76 12.07
CA GLN A 40 19.28 -0.20 11.72
C GLN A 40 20.14 0.29 10.55
N VAL A 41 19.52 0.79 9.49
CA VAL A 41 20.25 1.30 8.32
C VAL A 41 21.02 2.59 8.65
N GLN A 42 20.46 3.46 9.48
CA GLN A 42 21.13 4.68 9.93
C GLN A 42 22.16 4.42 11.05
N ARG A 43 22.26 3.19 11.52
CA ARG A 43 23.18 2.79 12.62
C ARG A 43 22.95 3.59 13.90
N VAL A 44 21.70 3.86 14.21
CA VAL A 44 21.27 4.52 15.45
C VAL A 44 20.29 3.61 16.22
N ARG A 45 20.12 3.90 17.50
CA ARG A 45 19.10 3.18 18.30
C ARG A 45 17.70 3.67 17.95
N PRO A 46 16.67 2.81 17.93
CA PRO A 46 15.28 3.23 17.68
C PRO A 46 14.80 4.35 18.62
N VAL A 47 15.26 4.36 19.87
CA VAL A 47 14.93 5.41 20.84
C VAL A 47 15.41 6.80 20.38
N PHE A 48 16.48 6.88 19.65
CA PHE A 48 16.97 8.14 19.08
C PHE A 48 15.95 8.71 18.08
N LEU A 49 15.40 7.88 17.21
CA LEU A 49 14.35 8.30 16.27
C LEU A 49 13.07 8.72 17.01
N LYS A 50 12.68 7.99 18.04
CA LYS A 50 11.50 8.32 18.85
C LYS A 50 11.61 9.68 19.57
N LYS A 51 12.81 10.12 19.89
CA LYS A 51 13.08 11.43 20.53
C LYS A 51 13.02 12.60 19.55
N GLN A 52 13.10 12.34 18.24
CA GLN A 52 12.98 13.40 17.25
C GLN A 52 11.55 13.96 17.22
N PRO A 53 11.34 15.24 16.88
CA PRO A 53 10.01 15.78 16.64
C PRO A 53 9.27 14.94 15.61
N LYS A 54 7.96 14.75 15.80
CA LYS A 54 7.12 13.88 14.96
C LYS A 54 7.27 14.17 13.47
N SER A 55 7.23 15.43 13.06
CA SER A 55 7.35 15.83 11.66
C SER A 55 8.70 15.46 11.06
N MET A 56 9.78 15.67 11.80
CA MET A 56 11.14 15.30 11.38
C MET A 56 11.30 13.79 11.27
N ARG A 57 10.81 13.06 12.28
CA ARG A 57 10.83 11.59 12.31
C ARG A 57 10.10 11.00 11.10
N HIS A 58 8.92 11.49 10.77
CA HIS A 58 8.14 11.01 9.63
C HIS A 58 8.79 11.35 8.28
N LYS A 59 9.43 12.50 8.15
CA LYS A 59 10.23 12.83 6.96
C LYS A 59 11.43 11.90 6.80
N MET A 60 12.10 11.55 7.87
CA MET A 60 13.22 10.59 7.85
C MET A 60 12.74 9.20 7.41
N ILE A 61 11.61 8.74 7.94
CA ILE A 61 10.98 7.48 7.54
C ILE A 61 10.64 7.52 6.05
N LEU A 62 9.94 8.55 5.59
CA LEU A 62 9.54 8.68 4.19
C LEU A 62 10.73 8.64 3.24
N LYS A 63 11.78 9.39 3.55
CA LYS A 63 13.01 9.38 2.74
C LYS A 63 13.65 7.99 2.66
N SER A 64 13.56 7.21 3.72
CA SER A 64 14.09 5.84 3.75
C SER A 64 13.25 4.89 2.90
N LEU A 65 11.91 4.99 3.01
CA LEU A 65 10.96 4.09 2.32
C LEU A 65 11.04 4.13 0.79
N THR A 66 11.60 5.19 0.21
CA THR A 66 11.78 5.32 -1.23
C THR A 66 13.04 4.60 -1.76
N ARG A 67 13.76 3.88 -0.91
CA ARG A 67 15.00 3.18 -1.29
C ARG A 67 14.78 1.67 -1.40
N PRO A 68 15.44 0.99 -2.36
CA PRO A 68 15.28 -0.45 -2.56
C PRO A 68 15.48 -1.29 -1.30
N GLY A 69 16.45 -0.93 -0.45
CA GLY A 69 16.74 -1.64 0.81
C GLY A 69 15.61 -1.62 1.84
N PHE A 70 14.58 -0.79 1.64
CA PHE A 70 13.41 -0.70 2.52
C PHE A 70 12.15 -1.32 1.92
N ASN A 71 12.26 -2.09 0.86
CA ASN A 71 11.08 -2.65 0.18
C ASN A 71 10.20 -3.48 1.12
N GLU A 72 10.78 -4.26 2.00
CA GLU A 72 10.03 -5.06 2.98
C GLU A 72 9.26 -4.16 3.97
N ALA A 73 9.92 -3.14 4.52
CA ALA A 73 9.28 -2.18 5.41
C ALA A 73 8.18 -1.39 4.70
N ALA A 74 8.41 -0.96 3.48
CA ALA A 74 7.42 -0.29 2.63
C ALA A 74 6.21 -1.19 2.36
N SER A 75 6.44 -2.46 2.04
CA SER A 75 5.38 -3.45 1.83
C SER A 75 4.55 -3.66 3.10
N GLY A 76 5.20 -3.79 4.25
CA GLY A 76 4.53 -3.94 5.53
C GLY A 76 3.64 -2.75 5.89
N LEU A 77 4.12 -1.53 5.65
CA LEU A 77 3.34 -0.30 5.87
C LEU A 77 2.12 -0.22 4.96
N ILE A 78 2.30 -0.42 3.66
CA ILE A 78 1.20 -0.35 2.68
C ILE A 78 0.15 -1.40 3.01
N ARG A 79 0.56 -2.65 3.20
CA ARG A 79 -0.35 -3.75 3.53
C ARG A 79 -1.10 -3.50 4.83
N GLY A 80 -0.40 -3.11 5.88
CA GLY A 80 -1.02 -2.82 7.18
C GLY A 80 -2.02 -1.68 7.10
N TRP A 81 -1.68 -0.60 6.40
CA TRP A 81 -2.56 0.54 6.21
C TRP A 81 -3.81 0.18 5.39
N LEU A 82 -3.66 -0.55 4.30
CA LEU A 82 -4.78 -0.99 3.47
C LEU A 82 -5.75 -1.87 4.27
N LEU A 83 -5.24 -2.85 5.01
CA LEU A 83 -6.07 -3.79 5.77
C LEU A 83 -6.67 -3.19 7.05
N LYS A 84 -6.11 -2.14 7.59
CA LYS A 84 -6.60 -1.49 8.81
C LYS A 84 -7.38 -0.20 8.56
N ASN A 85 -6.83 0.68 7.74
CA ASN A 85 -7.40 2.02 7.51
C ASN A 85 -8.24 2.11 6.22
N GLN A 86 -8.07 1.19 5.28
CA GLN A 86 -8.78 1.15 4.00
C GLN A 86 -9.52 -0.17 3.78
N VAL A 87 -9.87 -0.86 4.84
CA VAL A 87 -10.47 -2.20 4.77
C VAL A 87 -11.77 -2.23 3.96
N GLU A 88 -12.60 -1.18 4.04
CA GLU A 88 -13.85 -1.11 3.27
C GLU A 88 -13.60 -1.04 1.76
N MET A 89 -12.56 -0.32 1.33
CA MET A 89 -12.14 -0.28 -0.07
C MET A 89 -11.66 -1.66 -0.54
N VAL A 90 -10.83 -2.31 0.24
CA VAL A 90 -10.30 -3.66 -0.04
C VAL A 90 -11.44 -4.67 -0.14
N LYS A 91 -12.36 -4.68 0.82
CA LYS A 91 -13.53 -5.57 0.84
C LYS A 91 -14.44 -5.33 -0.36
N THR A 92 -14.73 -4.07 -0.68
CA THR A 92 -15.57 -3.71 -1.84
C THR A 92 -14.99 -4.27 -3.14
N PHE A 93 -13.68 -4.13 -3.35
CA PHE A 93 -13.01 -4.66 -4.53
C PHE A 93 -13.13 -6.19 -4.62
N LEU A 94 -12.79 -6.88 -3.54
CA LEU A 94 -12.83 -8.35 -3.50
C LEU A 94 -14.25 -8.89 -3.66
N ASP A 95 -15.23 -8.27 -3.04
CA ASP A 95 -16.64 -8.65 -3.14
C ASP A 95 -17.18 -8.44 -4.57
N LYS A 96 -16.80 -7.36 -5.23
CA LYS A 96 -17.17 -7.10 -6.64
C LYS A 96 -16.55 -8.13 -7.59
N LEU A 97 -15.37 -8.63 -7.30
CA LEU A 97 -14.71 -9.69 -8.07
C LEU A 97 -15.21 -11.11 -7.70
N GLY A 98 -16.01 -11.25 -6.65
CA GLY A 98 -16.47 -12.56 -6.17
C GLY A 98 -15.36 -13.38 -5.50
N ILE A 99 -14.34 -12.74 -4.97
CA ILE A 99 -13.21 -13.38 -4.28
C ILE A 99 -13.55 -13.53 -2.80
N GLN A 100 -13.40 -14.73 -2.28
CA GLN A 100 -13.56 -14.98 -0.84
C GLN A 100 -12.38 -14.38 -0.07
N HIS A 101 -12.70 -13.73 1.04
CA HIS A 101 -11.71 -13.10 1.92
C HIS A 101 -12.22 -13.09 3.37
N GLU A 102 -11.28 -12.94 4.30
CA GLU A 102 -11.57 -12.65 5.70
C GLU A 102 -11.02 -11.25 6.02
N ASP A 103 -11.92 -10.27 6.15
CA ASP A 103 -11.60 -8.86 6.39
C ASP A 103 -10.53 -8.30 5.42
N GLY A 104 -10.66 -8.64 4.14
CA GLY A 104 -9.75 -8.19 3.09
C GLY A 104 -8.52 -9.08 2.89
N VAL A 105 -8.31 -10.10 3.71
CA VAL A 105 -7.23 -11.07 3.55
C VAL A 105 -7.70 -12.22 2.66
N VAL A 106 -6.96 -12.48 1.59
CA VAL A 106 -7.25 -13.51 0.59
C VAL A 106 -6.27 -14.67 0.78
N GLU A 107 -6.79 -15.89 0.85
CA GLU A 107 -5.96 -17.10 0.89
C GLU A 107 -5.62 -17.58 -0.53
N ASP A 108 -6.63 -17.64 -1.39
CA ASP A 108 -6.48 -18.12 -2.77
C ASP A 108 -7.06 -17.13 -3.77
N LEU A 109 -6.27 -16.75 -4.78
CA LEU A 109 -6.72 -15.97 -5.92
C LEU A 109 -7.07 -16.87 -7.10
N PRO A 110 -8.14 -16.53 -7.86
CA PRO A 110 -8.38 -17.19 -9.13
C PRO A 110 -7.22 -16.92 -10.11
N PRO A 111 -6.89 -17.88 -10.99
CA PRO A 111 -5.75 -17.73 -11.91
C PRO A 111 -5.96 -16.65 -12.98
N SER A 112 -7.19 -16.22 -13.18
CA SER A 112 -7.56 -15.15 -14.12
C SER A 112 -8.81 -14.43 -13.62
N MET A 113 -9.05 -13.24 -14.14
CA MET A 113 -10.23 -12.44 -13.84
C MET A 113 -10.85 -11.92 -15.14
N GLU A 114 -12.17 -11.94 -15.21
CA GLU A 114 -12.89 -11.42 -16.38
C GLU A 114 -12.77 -9.88 -16.47
N ASP A 115 -12.56 -9.39 -17.70
CA ASP A 115 -12.37 -7.95 -17.95
C ASP A 115 -13.52 -7.10 -17.43
N ASP A 116 -14.77 -7.53 -17.68
CA ASP A 116 -15.97 -6.78 -17.25
C ASP A 116 -16.08 -6.68 -15.74
N LYS A 117 -15.78 -7.77 -15.03
CA LYS A 117 -15.76 -7.76 -13.56
C LYS A 117 -14.67 -6.86 -13.02
N LEU A 118 -13.49 -6.95 -13.58
CA LEU A 118 -12.34 -6.15 -13.16
C LEU A 118 -12.60 -4.65 -13.39
N ASN A 119 -13.06 -4.29 -14.58
CA ASN A 119 -13.39 -2.89 -14.90
C ASN A 119 -14.51 -2.36 -14.00
N THR A 120 -15.57 -3.12 -13.76
CA THR A 120 -16.68 -2.72 -12.87
C THR A 120 -16.19 -2.52 -11.44
N ALA A 121 -15.32 -3.39 -10.92
CA ALA A 121 -14.75 -3.26 -9.59
C ALA A 121 -13.87 -1.99 -9.48
N ILE A 122 -13.02 -1.74 -10.47
CA ILE A 122 -12.17 -0.53 -10.52
C ILE A 122 -13.03 0.73 -10.58
N ASP A 123 -14.03 0.77 -11.45
CA ASP A 123 -14.96 1.92 -11.59
C ASP A 123 -15.69 2.19 -10.28
N THR A 124 -16.11 1.14 -9.58
CA THR A 124 -16.77 1.25 -8.27
C THR A 124 -15.83 1.88 -7.24
N LEU A 125 -14.57 1.48 -7.18
CA LEU A 125 -13.60 2.08 -6.27
C LEU A 125 -13.33 3.54 -6.60
N LEU A 126 -13.11 3.87 -7.87
CA LEU A 126 -12.84 5.24 -8.30
C LEU A 126 -14.01 6.19 -8.05
N ALA A 127 -15.24 5.67 -8.06
CA ALA A 127 -16.45 6.47 -7.76
C ALA A 127 -16.64 6.73 -6.26
N SER A 128 -16.12 5.86 -5.38
CA SER A 128 -16.46 5.84 -3.95
C SER A 128 -15.29 6.18 -3.03
N HIS A 129 -14.06 6.12 -3.52
CA HIS A 129 -12.84 6.29 -2.72
C HIS A 129 -11.89 7.30 -3.35
N ASP A 130 -10.95 7.79 -2.54
CA ASP A 130 -9.89 8.66 -2.99
C ASP A 130 -9.06 8.00 -4.11
N LYS A 131 -8.90 8.72 -5.22
CA LYS A 131 -8.25 8.20 -6.43
C LYS A 131 -6.86 7.63 -6.14
N GLU A 132 -6.04 8.37 -5.42
CA GLU A 132 -4.65 7.98 -5.15
C GLU A 132 -4.57 6.73 -4.26
N SER A 133 -5.48 6.61 -3.28
CA SER A 133 -5.61 5.40 -2.46
C SER A 133 -6.03 4.19 -3.28
N VAL A 134 -6.92 4.37 -4.27
CA VAL A 134 -7.32 3.30 -5.20
C VAL A 134 -6.14 2.85 -6.06
N ILE A 135 -5.39 3.79 -6.63
CA ILE A 135 -4.19 3.49 -7.43
C ILE A 135 -3.19 2.70 -6.59
N LEU A 136 -2.88 3.17 -5.40
CA LEU A 136 -1.99 2.48 -4.48
C LEU A 136 -2.45 1.04 -4.20
N TYR A 137 -3.74 0.88 -3.90
CA TYR A 137 -4.30 -0.45 -3.62
C TYR A 137 -4.17 -1.41 -4.80
N LEU A 138 -4.52 -0.97 -6.00
CA LEU A 138 -4.46 -1.84 -7.19
C LEU A 138 -3.03 -2.29 -7.51
N HIS A 139 -2.05 -1.38 -7.42
CA HIS A 139 -0.64 -1.75 -7.56
C HIS A 139 -0.18 -2.70 -6.46
N ALA A 140 -0.54 -2.42 -5.20
CA ALA A 140 -0.20 -3.28 -4.07
C ALA A 140 -0.86 -4.66 -4.19
N PHE A 141 -2.12 -4.72 -4.59
CA PHE A 141 -2.84 -5.97 -4.81
C PHE A 141 -2.15 -6.85 -5.85
N HIS A 142 -1.78 -6.26 -7.00
CA HIS A 142 -1.08 -6.98 -8.05
C HIS A 142 0.27 -7.54 -7.59
N THR A 143 1.05 -6.73 -6.88
CA THR A 143 2.39 -7.11 -6.43
C THR A 143 2.37 -8.08 -5.25
N MET A 144 1.58 -7.78 -4.21
CA MET A 144 1.61 -8.50 -2.93
C MET A 144 0.90 -9.84 -2.97
N ASN A 145 -0.08 -10.00 -3.84
CA ASN A 145 -0.83 -11.26 -3.99
C ASN A 145 -0.33 -12.12 -5.14
N GLU A 146 0.75 -11.70 -5.82
CA GLU A 146 1.27 -12.39 -7.00
C GLU A 146 0.17 -12.66 -8.05
N ALA A 147 -0.75 -11.71 -8.18
CA ALA A 147 -1.86 -11.80 -9.11
C ALA A 147 -1.34 -11.80 -10.54
N SER A 148 -1.34 -12.97 -11.16
CA SER A 148 -0.87 -13.16 -12.55
C SER A 148 -1.94 -12.76 -13.58
N TRP A 149 -2.75 -11.74 -13.28
CA TRP A 149 -3.80 -11.29 -14.19
C TRP A 149 -3.25 -10.29 -15.19
N GLY A 150 -3.05 -10.75 -16.43
CA GLY A 150 -2.51 -9.91 -17.51
C GLY A 150 -3.34 -8.66 -17.78
N ASN A 151 -4.67 -8.76 -17.69
CA ASN A 151 -5.56 -7.61 -17.86
C ASN A 151 -5.40 -6.54 -16.77
N LEU A 152 -5.18 -6.93 -15.52
CA LEU A 152 -4.87 -5.97 -14.45
C LEU A 152 -3.51 -5.30 -14.71
N GLU A 153 -2.51 -6.06 -15.10
CA GLU A 153 -1.19 -5.52 -15.43
C GLU A 153 -1.26 -4.51 -16.59
N GLU A 154 -2.02 -4.83 -17.64
CA GLU A 154 -2.25 -3.93 -18.78
C GLU A 154 -2.97 -2.64 -18.35
N LEU A 155 -4.00 -2.74 -17.50
CA LEU A 155 -4.70 -1.57 -16.97
C LEU A 155 -3.79 -0.68 -16.14
N LEU A 156 -2.99 -1.28 -15.25
CA LEU A 156 -2.04 -0.51 -14.43
C LEU A 156 -0.95 0.17 -15.27
N ALA A 157 -0.60 -0.40 -16.42
CA ALA A 157 0.40 0.18 -17.32
C ALA A 157 -0.16 1.27 -18.24
N ALA A 158 -1.41 1.16 -18.68
CA ALA A 158 -1.95 1.96 -19.78
C ALA A 158 -3.13 2.88 -19.40
N ASP A 159 -3.89 2.57 -18.34
CA ASP A 159 -5.04 3.38 -17.95
C ASP A 159 -4.58 4.64 -17.19
N GLU A 160 -4.78 5.82 -17.80
CA GLU A 160 -4.41 7.11 -17.21
C GLU A 160 -5.09 7.38 -15.85
N ARG A 161 -6.25 6.78 -15.61
CA ARG A 161 -6.96 6.91 -14.34
C ARG A 161 -6.22 6.21 -13.19
N LEU A 162 -5.34 5.26 -13.51
CA LEU A 162 -4.59 4.43 -12.56
C LEU A 162 -3.11 4.83 -12.47
N GLN A 163 -2.75 6.00 -12.95
CA GLN A 163 -1.41 6.59 -12.79
C GLN A 163 -1.38 7.60 -11.63
N PHE A 164 -0.25 7.60 -10.88
CA PHE A 164 0.01 8.58 -9.82
C PHE A 164 0.18 10.00 -10.35
#